data_11656de030a847fc2470ec918779dd80
#
_entry.id   11656de030a847fc2470ec918779dd80
#
_cell.length_a   1.000
_cell.length_b   1.000
_cell.length_c   1.000
_cell.angle_alpha   90.00
_cell.angle_beta   90.00
_cell.angle_gamma   90.00
#
_symmetry.space_group_name_H-M   'P 1'
#
loop_
_entity.id
_entity.type
_entity.pdbx_description
1 polymer ?
#
loop_
_entity_poly.entity_id
_entity_poly.type
_entity_poly.pdbx_seq_one_letter_code
_entity_poly.pdbx_strand_id
1 'polypeptide(L)'
;MINIDYIMDLLDWNNSIEKQAEGIKLARNVKSINVFLQPCDKCHNKNVWDNCAKVLCEKADDELSPYLVELLEWLQDLNWPGAFRILDRLKSFQGGSAYNIAFNTCLRLAQALKDDVWESNLCMIGGEL
;
A
#
# COMPACT_ATOMS: atom_id res chain seq x y z
N MET A 1 -14.12 -18.99 -9.28
CA MET A 1 -13.85 -18.50 -7.92
C MET A 1 -12.42 -17.97 -7.83
N ILE A 2 -12.27 -16.81 -7.20
CA ILE A 2 -10.95 -16.23 -7.06
C ILE A 2 -10.27 -16.82 -5.83
N ASN A 3 -9.04 -17.30 -6.03
CA ASN A 3 -8.25 -17.85 -4.93
C ASN A 3 -7.13 -16.87 -4.59
N ILE A 4 -7.28 -16.18 -3.47
CA ILE A 4 -6.31 -15.16 -3.05
C ILE A 4 -4.94 -15.75 -2.77
N ASP A 5 -4.87 -16.93 -2.15
CA ASP A 5 -3.58 -17.55 -1.85
C ASP A 5 -2.81 -17.89 -3.13
N TYR A 6 -3.52 -18.34 -4.16
CA TYR A 6 -2.88 -18.62 -5.44
C TYR A 6 -2.33 -17.34 -6.07
N ILE A 7 -3.12 -16.26 -6.01
CA ILE A 7 -2.67 -14.96 -6.53
C ILE A 7 -1.45 -14.49 -5.76
N MET A 8 -1.47 -14.59 -4.44
CA MET A 8 -0.33 -14.16 -3.63
C MET A 8 0.92 -14.98 -3.93
N ASP A 9 0.77 -16.27 -4.19
CA ASP A 9 1.91 -17.09 -4.58
C ASP A 9 2.52 -16.61 -5.89
N LEU A 10 1.69 -16.18 -6.84
CA LEU A 10 2.18 -15.67 -8.11
C LEU A 10 2.88 -14.32 -7.96
N LEU A 11 2.47 -13.52 -6.97
CA LEU A 11 3.01 -12.18 -6.77
C LEU A 11 4.38 -12.17 -6.09
N ASP A 12 4.88 -13.32 -5.66
CA ASP A 12 6.20 -13.42 -5.06
C ASP A 12 7.24 -13.01 -6.10
N TRP A 13 8.09 -12.04 -5.75
CA TRP A 13 9.06 -11.49 -6.70
C TRP A 13 10.19 -12.45 -7.06
N ASN A 14 10.27 -13.59 -6.40
CA ASN A 14 11.21 -14.64 -6.78
C ASN A 14 10.69 -15.49 -7.94
N ASN A 15 9.43 -15.33 -8.30
CA ASN A 15 8.86 -16.02 -9.45
C ASN A 15 9.36 -15.41 -10.77
N SER A 16 9.17 -16.13 -11.86
CA SER A 16 9.45 -15.59 -13.18
C SER A 16 8.61 -14.34 -13.45
N ILE A 17 9.08 -13.51 -14.37
CA ILE A 17 8.36 -12.30 -14.76
C ILE A 17 6.97 -12.67 -15.25
N GLU A 18 6.84 -13.78 -15.97
CA GLU A 18 5.56 -14.23 -16.52
C GLU A 18 4.58 -14.60 -15.41
N LYS A 19 5.04 -15.29 -14.38
CA LYS A 19 4.17 -15.66 -13.26
C LYS A 19 3.73 -14.43 -12.48
N GLN A 20 4.64 -13.50 -12.24
CA GLN A 20 4.30 -12.26 -11.55
C GLN A 20 3.27 -11.46 -12.35
N ALA A 21 3.44 -11.38 -13.67
CA ALA A 21 2.50 -10.68 -14.53
C ALA A 21 1.12 -11.33 -14.49
N GLU A 22 1.07 -12.66 -14.47
CA GLU A 22 -0.19 -13.37 -14.34
C GLU A 22 -0.86 -13.05 -13.02
N GLY A 23 -0.09 -13.01 -11.93
CA GLY A 23 -0.62 -12.69 -10.62
C GLY A 23 -1.24 -11.29 -10.58
N ILE A 24 -0.55 -10.32 -11.17
CA ILE A 24 -1.06 -8.94 -11.25
C ILE A 24 -2.33 -8.90 -12.07
N LYS A 25 -2.37 -9.61 -13.19
CA LYS A 25 -3.56 -9.66 -14.03
C LYS A 25 -4.76 -10.22 -13.27
N LEU A 26 -4.56 -11.32 -12.56
CA LEU A 26 -5.63 -11.91 -11.77
C LEU A 26 -6.05 -11.00 -10.62
N ALA A 27 -5.07 -10.33 -10.00
CA ALA A 27 -5.35 -9.44 -8.86
C ALA A 27 -6.23 -8.26 -9.27
N ARG A 28 -6.14 -7.82 -10.52
CA ARG A 28 -6.97 -6.70 -11.01
C ARG A 28 -8.46 -7.02 -10.92
N ASN A 29 -8.83 -8.29 -10.90
CA ASN A 29 -10.23 -8.70 -10.82
C ASN A 29 -10.71 -8.89 -9.39
N VAL A 30 -9.84 -8.73 -8.41
CA VAL A 30 -10.23 -8.88 -7.01
C VAL A 30 -10.88 -7.60 -6.54
N LYS A 31 -12.12 -7.69 -6.04
CA LYS A 31 -12.84 -6.51 -5.59
C LYS A 31 -12.48 -6.10 -4.17
N SER A 32 -12.19 -7.07 -3.32
CA SER A 32 -11.81 -6.77 -1.93
C SER A 32 -10.33 -6.46 -1.87
N ILE A 33 -9.95 -5.26 -2.27
CA ILE A 33 -8.55 -4.89 -2.43
C ILE A 33 -7.79 -4.81 -1.12
N ASN A 34 -8.49 -4.81 0.00
CA ASN A 34 -7.83 -4.80 1.31
C ASN A 34 -6.91 -6.01 1.51
N VAL A 35 -7.10 -7.08 0.74
CA VAL A 35 -6.23 -8.27 0.86
C VAL A 35 -4.78 -7.97 0.44
N PHE A 36 -4.57 -6.91 -0.34
CA PHE A 36 -3.24 -6.53 -0.80
C PHE A 36 -2.55 -5.50 0.09
N LEU A 37 -3.23 -4.98 1.11
CA LEU A 37 -2.65 -3.97 1.99
C LEU A 37 -1.57 -4.58 2.88
N GLN A 38 -0.46 -3.85 3.05
CA GLN A 38 0.66 -4.27 3.89
C GLN A 38 1.14 -3.08 4.71
N PRO A 39 1.69 -3.27 5.89
CA PRO A 39 1.83 -4.54 6.59
C PRO A 39 0.48 -5.06 7.09
N CYS A 40 0.37 -6.37 7.21
CA CYS A 40 -0.84 -6.94 7.77
C CYS A 40 -0.48 -8.18 8.59
N ASP A 41 -1.45 -8.66 9.37
CA ASP A 41 -1.21 -9.80 10.26
C ASP A 41 -1.21 -11.12 9.54
N LYS A 42 -1.39 -11.12 8.24
CA LYS A 42 -1.45 -12.37 7.48
C LYS A 42 -0.07 -12.96 7.28
N CYS A 43 -0.04 -14.21 6.90
CA CYS A 43 1.20 -14.96 6.82
C CYS A 43 1.98 -14.76 5.54
N HIS A 44 1.57 -13.87 4.68
CA HIS A 44 2.31 -13.62 3.44
C HIS A 44 3.59 -12.86 3.76
N ASN A 45 4.70 -13.30 3.19
CA ASN A 45 5.98 -12.68 3.48
C ASN A 45 6.19 -11.41 2.63
N LYS A 46 7.25 -10.70 2.94
CA LYS A 46 7.52 -9.42 2.27
C LYS A 46 7.82 -9.56 0.79
N ASN A 47 8.07 -10.77 0.29
CA ASN A 47 8.36 -10.98 -1.13
C ASN A 47 7.18 -10.64 -2.03
N VAL A 48 5.96 -10.56 -1.48
CA VAL A 48 4.78 -10.20 -2.27
C VAL A 48 4.43 -8.71 -2.16
N TRP A 49 5.04 -7.98 -1.23
CA TRP A 49 4.63 -6.61 -0.93
C TRP A 49 4.79 -5.65 -2.11
N ASP A 50 5.88 -5.77 -2.86
CA ASP A 50 6.11 -4.86 -3.98
C ASP A 50 5.03 -5.01 -5.06
N ASN A 51 4.67 -6.25 -5.37
CA ASN A 51 3.62 -6.50 -6.36
C ASN A 51 2.24 -6.16 -5.82
N CYS A 52 2.01 -6.34 -4.52
CA CYS A 52 0.77 -5.87 -3.90
C CYS A 52 0.65 -4.36 -4.04
N ALA A 53 1.75 -3.63 -3.84
CA ALA A 53 1.75 -2.18 -4.04
C ALA A 53 1.44 -1.82 -5.48
N LYS A 54 2.01 -2.54 -6.45
CA LYS A 54 1.72 -2.30 -7.86
C LYS A 54 0.22 -2.44 -8.15
N VAL A 55 -0.40 -3.49 -7.62
CA VAL A 55 -1.83 -3.71 -7.81
C VAL A 55 -2.63 -2.55 -7.24
N LEU A 56 -2.31 -2.16 -6.00
CA LEU A 56 -3.05 -1.08 -5.34
C LEU A 56 -2.86 0.25 -6.06
N CYS A 57 -1.65 0.52 -6.54
CA CYS A 57 -1.37 1.79 -7.20
C CYS A 57 -2.12 1.97 -8.52
N GLU A 58 -2.65 0.89 -9.09
CA GLU A 58 -3.47 0.97 -10.31
C GLU A 58 -4.91 1.36 -10.03
N LYS A 59 -5.32 1.36 -8.77
CA LYS A 59 -6.72 1.62 -8.41
C LYS A 59 -7.01 3.11 -8.40
N ALA A 60 -8.27 3.46 -8.66
CA ALA A 60 -8.70 4.86 -8.63
C ALA A 60 -8.75 5.38 -7.19
N ASP A 61 -8.73 6.71 -7.07
CA ASP A 61 -8.74 7.34 -5.76
C ASP A 61 -9.96 6.92 -4.92
N ASP A 62 -11.13 6.81 -5.54
CA ASP A 62 -12.32 6.44 -4.79
C ASP A 62 -12.27 5.00 -4.31
N GLU A 63 -11.57 4.12 -5.04
CA GLU A 63 -11.39 2.75 -4.58
C GLU A 63 -10.42 2.68 -3.40
N LEU A 64 -9.41 3.54 -3.38
CA LEU A 64 -8.43 3.57 -2.32
C LEU A 64 -8.88 4.33 -1.08
N SER A 65 -9.86 5.21 -1.25
CA SER A 65 -10.28 6.12 -0.18
C SER A 65 -10.61 5.42 1.15
N PRO A 66 -11.32 4.28 1.17
CA PRO A 66 -11.60 3.60 2.44
C PRO A 66 -10.38 3.04 3.15
N TYR A 67 -9.24 2.97 2.45
CA TYR A 67 -8.05 2.30 2.96
C TYR A 67 -6.86 3.25 3.15
N LEU A 68 -7.12 4.55 3.20
CA LEU A 68 -6.04 5.54 3.28
C LEU A 68 -5.18 5.38 4.52
N VAL A 69 -5.78 5.06 5.67
CA VAL A 69 -4.99 4.85 6.89
C VAL A 69 -4.01 3.70 6.69
N GLU A 70 -4.49 2.59 6.15
CA GLU A 70 -3.63 1.43 5.91
C GLU A 70 -2.52 1.73 4.90
N LEU A 71 -2.84 2.50 3.87
CA LEU A 71 -1.82 2.90 2.90
C LEU A 71 -0.76 3.78 3.55
N LEU A 72 -1.18 4.72 4.40
CA LEU A 72 -0.26 5.58 5.12
C LEU A 72 0.60 4.80 6.12
N GLU A 73 0.07 3.71 6.67
CA GLU A 73 0.83 2.84 7.57
C GLU A 73 1.96 2.12 6.85
N TRP A 74 1.86 1.93 5.54
CA TRP A 74 2.93 1.32 4.77
C TRP A 74 4.19 2.20 4.78
N LEU A 75 4.03 3.48 5.06
CA LEU A 75 5.13 4.43 5.08
C LEU A 75 5.91 4.44 6.39
N GLN A 76 5.58 3.54 7.31
CA GLN A 76 6.33 3.44 8.57
C GLN A 76 7.81 3.13 8.32
N ASP A 77 8.10 2.43 7.23
CA ASP A 77 9.47 2.12 6.85
C ASP A 77 9.56 2.15 5.34
N LEU A 78 10.24 3.15 4.81
CA LEU A 78 10.38 3.28 3.35
C LEU A 78 11.27 2.21 2.74
N ASN A 79 11.99 1.44 3.56
CA ASN A 79 12.73 0.29 3.07
C ASN A 79 11.85 -0.93 2.85
N TRP A 80 10.62 -0.90 3.32
CA TRP A 80 9.70 -2.00 3.06
C TRP A 80 9.41 -2.09 1.56
N PRO A 81 9.33 -3.30 1.00
CA PRO A 81 9.00 -3.43 -0.41
C PRO A 81 7.68 -2.75 -0.72
N GLY A 82 7.65 -2.00 -1.80
CA GLY A 82 6.45 -1.30 -2.25
C GLY A 82 6.20 0.05 -1.60
N ALA A 83 6.92 0.39 -0.52
CA ALA A 83 6.64 1.63 0.21
C ALA A 83 6.79 2.87 -0.67
N PHE A 84 7.84 2.94 -1.50
CA PHE A 84 8.01 4.09 -2.39
C PHE A 84 6.91 4.17 -3.46
N ARG A 85 6.41 3.03 -3.92
CA ARG A 85 5.29 3.03 -4.86
C ARG A 85 4.04 3.62 -4.22
N ILE A 86 3.77 3.24 -2.98
CA ILE A 86 2.63 3.77 -2.23
C ILE A 86 2.82 5.27 -1.99
N LEU A 87 4.03 5.68 -1.61
CA LEU A 87 4.32 7.10 -1.40
C LEU A 87 4.01 7.90 -2.66
N ASP A 88 4.51 7.46 -3.81
CA ASP A 88 4.27 8.14 -5.08
C ASP A 88 2.80 8.19 -5.43
N ARG A 89 2.08 7.08 -5.19
CA ARG A 89 0.65 7.02 -5.47
C ARG A 89 -0.11 8.02 -4.60
N LEU A 90 0.26 8.12 -3.32
CA LEU A 90 -0.41 9.05 -2.43
C LEU A 90 -0.14 10.50 -2.78
N LYS A 91 1.04 10.79 -3.35
CA LYS A 91 1.33 12.14 -3.83
C LYS A 91 0.39 12.57 -4.95
N SER A 92 -0.11 11.63 -5.72
CA SER A 92 -1.04 11.93 -6.82
C SER A 92 -2.49 11.84 -6.40
N PHE A 93 -2.77 11.52 -5.14
CA PHE A 93 -4.14 11.38 -4.66
C PHE A 93 -4.83 12.74 -4.65
N GLN A 94 -6.01 12.79 -5.27
CA GLN A 94 -6.78 14.03 -5.37
C GLN A 94 -7.71 14.14 -4.16
N GLY A 95 -7.11 14.12 -3.02
CA GLY A 95 -7.73 13.93 -1.76
C GLY A 95 -8.92 14.66 -1.35
N GLY A 96 -9.11 15.50 -0.62
CA GLY A 96 -10.26 16.05 0.01
C GLY A 96 -10.26 15.67 1.48
N SER A 97 -11.45 15.75 2.08
CA SER A 97 -11.55 15.58 3.52
C SER A 97 -11.17 14.19 4.00
N ALA A 98 -11.48 13.16 3.21
CA ALA A 98 -11.15 11.78 3.59
C ALA A 98 -9.64 11.62 3.73
N TYR A 99 -8.88 12.17 2.77
CA TYR A 99 -7.42 12.10 2.83
C TYR A 99 -6.90 12.87 4.05
N ASN A 100 -7.41 14.07 4.27
CA ASN A 100 -6.95 14.90 5.37
C ASN A 100 -7.21 14.23 6.72
N ILE A 101 -8.37 13.58 6.89
CA ILE A 101 -8.69 12.88 8.11
C ILE A 101 -7.73 11.73 8.33
N ALA A 102 -7.47 10.92 7.30
CA ALA A 102 -6.58 9.78 7.40
C ALA A 102 -5.14 10.22 7.69
N PHE A 103 -4.68 11.26 6.99
CA PHE A 103 -3.33 11.79 7.19
C PHE A 103 -3.14 12.27 8.63
N ASN A 104 -4.09 13.06 9.13
CA ASN A 104 -3.99 13.57 10.49
C ASN A 104 -4.08 12.46 11.52
N THR A 105 -4.88 11.44 11.25
CA THR A 105 -4.97 10.28 12.14
C THR A 105 -3.60 9.61 12.27
N CYS A 106 -2.95 9.36 11.14
CA CYS A 106 -1.64 8.70 11.15
C CYS A 106 -0.56 9.60 11.73
N LEU A 107 -0.61 10.90 11.44
CA LEU A 107 0.36 11.84 11.98
C LEU A 107 0.29 11.88 13.51
N ARG A 108 -0.92 11.94 14.06
CA ARG A 108 -1.08 11.93 15.51
C ARG A 108 -0.62 10.62 16.11
N LEU A 109 -0.88 9.49 15.43
CA LEU A 109 -0.45 8.20 15.91
C LEU A 109 1.07 8.12 15.92
N ALA A 110 1.73 8.57 14.86
CA ALA A 110 3.18 8.58 14.79
C ALA A 110 3.76 9.42 15.92
N GLN A 111 3.17 10.58 16.20
CA GLN A 111 3.61 11.44 17.29
C GLN A 111 3.40 10.79 18.64
N ALA A 112 2.26 10.14 18.85
CA ALA A 112 1.96 9.45 20.10
C ALA A 112 2.93 8.29 20.36
N LEU A 113 3.33 7.61 19.29
CA LEU A 113 4.29 6.51 19.37
C LEU A 113 5.74 7.01 19.40
N LYS A 114 5.94 8.30 19.23
CA LYS A 114 7.27 8.91 19.11
C LYS A 114 8.06 8.29 17.96
N ASP A 115 7.36 7.97 16.88
CA ASP A 115 7.97 7.39 15.69
C ASP A 115 8.34 8.51 14.74
N ASP A 116 9.53 9.08 14.96
CA ASP A 116 9.99 10.21 14.16
C ASP A 116 10.20 9.86 12.70
N VAL A 117 10.56 8.61 12.43
CA VAL A 117 10.78 8.16 11.06
C VAL A 117 9.46 8.16 10.30
N TRP A 118 8.41 7.59 10.91
CA TRP A 118 7.10 7.55 10.26
C TRP A 118 6.57 8.97 10.06
N GLU A 119 6.69 9.82 11.08
CA GLU A 119 6.25 11.21 10.98
C GLU A 119 6.96 11.92 9.81
N SER A 120 8.26 11.73 9.69
CA SER A 120 9.03 12.33 8.61
C SER A 120 8.58 11.79 7.25
N ASN A 121 8.33 10.46 7.17
CA ASN A 121 7.90 9.85 5.93
C ASN A 121 6.53 10.36 5.50
N LEU A 122 5.61 10.54 6.45
CA LEU A 122 4.29 11.09 6.14
C LEU A 122 4.41 12.49 5.55
N CYS A 123 5.31 13.30 6.08
CA CYS A 123 5.49 14.67 5.60
C CYS A 123 6.04 14.72 4.18
N MET A 124 6.67 13.65 3.70
CA MET A 124 7.19 13.61 2.34
C MET A 124 6.09 13.62 1.29
N ILE A 125 4.86 13.22 1.65
CA ILE A 125 3.76 13.18 0.71
C ILE A 125 3.43 14.59 0.20
N GLY A 126 3.56 15.58 1.06
CA GLY A 126 3.27 16.96 0.69
C GLY A 126 4.16 17.50 -0.40
N GLY A 127 5.32 16.90 -0.58
CA GLY A 127 6.21 17.29 -1.65
C GLY A 127 6.81 18.65 -1.48
N GLU A 128 6.49 19.31 -0.41
CA GLU A 128 6.98 20.53 -0.20
C GLU A 128 7.60 20.58 1.00
N LEU A 129 8.63 20.94 1.17
CA LEU A 129 9.18 20.99 2.49
C LEU A 129 10.25 22.00 2.52
#